data_0a72b97bfef45a201a3148ad5dce3051
#
_entry.id   0a72b97bfef45a201a3148ad5dce3051
#
_cell.length_a   1.000
_cell.length_b   1.000
_cell.length_c   1.000
_cell.angle_alpha   90.00
_cell.angle_beta   90.00
_cell.angle_gamma   90.00
#
_symmetry.space_group_name_H-M   'P 1'
#
loop_
_entity.id
_entity.type
_entity.pdbx_description
1 polymer ?
#
loop_
_entity_poly.entity_id
_entity_poly.type
_entity_poly.pdbx_seq_one_letter_code
_entity_poly.pdbx_strand_id
1 'polypeptide(L)'
;VLNNPETIPVDITFKNQMISAYKHSINDDPLVRAYLAIAMGATGDRFYSDELVKGLQDEARESRLASIQAVGMVKANNAVSKLTDIIRESDYQDERLAATMSLGFIGDSIAIPVLNDLLNDDEPNIRWDAAIALAKMGQRTSVPIIINLMNRDYLNTFHELDYKEITKVILTAIETSSVIIDNRFEPNLIDLAKLDENLSIRDAAIKTLKNSYDRTI
;
A
#
# COMPACT_ATOMS: atom_id res chain seq x y z
N VAL A 1 18.09 8.15 -17.84
CA VAL A 1 16.82 8.56 -18.47
C VAL A 1 16.14 7.26 -18.89
N LEU A 2 15.36 6.64 -17.99
CA LEU A 2 14.47 5.53 -18.33
C LEU A 2 13.21 6.17 -18.91
N ASN A 3 13.01 5.97 -20.20
CA ASN A 3 11.78 6.33 -20.88
C ASN A 3 10.60 5.75 -20.12
N ASN A 4 9.76 6.64 -19.61
CA ASN A 4 8.42 6.33 -19.17
C ASN A 4 7.73 5.63 -20.35
N PRO A 5 7.25 4.38 -20.25
CA PRO A 5 6.52 3.78 -21.35
C PRO A 5 5.33 4.72 -21.59
N GLU A 6 5.27 5.29 -22.80
CA GLU A 6 4.12 6.05 -23.26
C GLU A 6 2.89 5.19 -22.98
N THR A 7 2.08 5.60 -22.02
CA THR A 7 0.78 4.98 -21.79
C THR A 7 -0.01 5.19 -23.05
N ILE A 8 -0.12 4.15 -23.88
CA ILE A 8 -0.97 4.18 -25.08
C ILE A 8 -2.36 4.61 -24.57
N PRO A 9 -2.91 5.73 -25.06
CA PRO A 9 -4.24 6.15 -24.64
C PRO A 9 -5.21 5.03 -24.97
N VAL A 10 -5.71 4.34 -23.93
CA VAL A 10 -6.71 3.28 -24.13
C VAL A 10 -7.95 3.96 -24.68
N ASP A 11 -8.37 3.55 -25.86
CA ASP A 11 -9.54 4.11 -26.53
C ASP A 11 -10.77 4.07 -25.63
N ILE A 12 -11.54 5.14 -25.61
CA ILE A 12 -12.78 5.27 -24.81
C ILE A 12 -13.76 4.13 -25.11
N THR A 13 -13.77 3.63 -26.35
CA THR A 13 -14.58 2.49 -26.75
C THR A 13 -14.19 1.24 -25.97
N PHE A 14 -12.89 0.96 -25.86
CA PHE A 14 -12.38 -0.17 -25.08
C PHE A 14 -12.68 -0.02 -23.59
N LYS A 15 -12.51 1.19 -23.04
CA LYS A 15 -12.88 1.47 -21.64
C LYS A 15 -14.36 1.17 -21.35
N ASN A 16 -15.23 1.61 -22.21
CA ASN A 16 -16.67 1.34 -22.11
C ASN A 16 -17.00 -0.15 -22.27
N GLN A 17 -16.28 -0.86 -23.12
CA GLN A 17 -16.43 -2.32 -23.27
C GLN A 17 -16.01 -3.06 -22.00
N MET A 18 -14.91 -2.66 -21.34
CA MET A 18 -14.50 -3.24 -20.05
C MET A 18 -15.56 -3.03 -18.97
N ILE A 19 -16.10 -1.80 -18.85
CA ILE A 19 -17.20 -1.52 -17.91
C ILE A 19 -18.43 -2.35 -18.25
N SER A 20 -18.79 -2.46 -19.52
CA SER A 20 -19.93 -3.26 -19.97
C SER A 20 -19.75 -4.74 -19.62
N ALA A 21 -18.56 -5.29 -19.88
CA ALA A 21 -18.22 -6.67 -19.52
C ALA A 21 -18.31 -6.90 -17.99
N TYR A 22 -17.79 -5.97 -17.19
CA TYR A 22 -17.87 -6.03 -15.73
C TYR A 22 -19.32 -6.05 -15.25
N LYS A 23 -20.18 -5.15 -15.78
CA LYS A 23 -21.60 -5.07 -15.42
C LYS A 23 -22.38 -6.32 -15.81
N HIS A 24 -22.14 -6.88 -16.99
CA HIS A 24 -22.82 -8.10 -17.45
C HIS A 24 -22.40 -9.33 -16.64
N SER A 25 -21.16 -9.36 -16.12
CA SER A 25 -20.69 -10.46 -15.30
C SER A 25 -21.27 -10.51 -13.88
N ILE A 26 -22.14 -9.56 -13.50
CA ILE A 26 -22.76 -9.53 -12.15
C ILE A 26 -23.59 -10.81 -11.88
N ASN A 27 -24.17 -11.41 -12.90
CA ASN A 27 -24.94 -12.65 -12.79
C ASN A 27 -24.13 -13.91 -13.11
N ASP A 28 -22.84 -13.76 -13.43
CA ASP A 28 -21.94 -14.82 -13.84
C ASP A 28 -20.94 -15.17 -12.71
N ASP A 29 -19.88 -15.86 -13.08
CA ASP A 29 -18.81 -16.28 -12.16
C ASP A 29 -18.16 -15.05 -11.47
N PRO A 30 -18.17 -15.00 -10.12
CA PRO A 30 -17.51 -13.92 -9.36
C PRO A 30 -16.03 -13.71 -9.69
N LEU A 31 -15.33 -14.76 -10.12
CA LEU A 31 -13.94 -14.67 -10.54
C LEU A 31 -13.77 -13.82 -11.80
N VAL A 32 -14.73 -13.85 -12.72
CA VAL A 32 -14.72 -12.99 -13.91
C VAL A 32 -14.78 -11.51 -13.50
N ARG A 33 -15.67 -11.18 -12.54
CA ARG A 33 -15.74 -9.82 -11.99
C ARG A 33 -14.45 -9.41 -11.31
N ALA A 34 -13.88 -10.31 -10.51
CA ALA A 34 -12.61 -10.07 -9.82
C ALA A 34 -11.48 -9.77 -10.83
N TYR A 35 -11.32 -10.58 -11.87
CA TYR A 35 -10.31 -10.35 -12.90
C TYR A 35 -10.53 -9.05 -13.67
N LEU A 36 -11.79 -8.70 -13.99
CA LEU A 36 -12.11 -7.44 -14.65
C LEU A 36 -11.82 -6.23 -13.75
N ALA A 37 -12.15 -6.32 -12.45
CA ALA A 37 -11.82 -5.27 -11.49
C ALA A 37 -10.30 -5.04 -11.41
N ILE A 38 -9.50 -6.11 -11.29
CA ILE A 38 -8.03 -6.02 -11.28
C ILE A 38 -7.52 -5.46 -12.61
N ALA A 39 -8.06 -5.89 -13.75
CA ALA A 39 -7.66 -5.37 -15.05
C ALA A 39 -7.94 -3.87 -15.19
N MET A 40 -9.10 -3.39 -14.73
CA MET A 40 -9.41 -1.96 -14.67
C MET A 40 -8.45 -1.22 -13.72
N GLY A 41 -8.21 -1.79 -12.54
CA GLY A 41 -7.25 -1.26 -11.56
C GLY A 41 -5.85 -1.10 -12.13
N ALA A 42 -5.34 -2.13 -12.81
CA ALA A 42 -4.00 -2.17 -13.38
C ALA A 42 -3.75 -1.10 -14.46
N THR A 43 -4.80 -0.55 -15.06
CA THR A 43 -4.66 0.59 -15.99
C THR A 43 -4.23 1.88 -15.29
N GLY A 44 -4.45 2.01 -13.97
CA GLY A 44 -4.27 3.25 -13.22
C GLY A 44 -5.24 4.37 -13.60
N ASP A 45 -6.23 4.08 -14.45
CA ASP A 45 -7.11 5.11 -15.01
C ASP A 45 -8.35 5.36 -14.12
N ARG A 46 -8.48 6.59 -13.65
CA ARG A 46 -9.61 7.03 -12.80
C ARG A 46 -10.97 6.94 -13.50
N PHE A 47 -11.01 6.75 -14.81
CA PHE A 47 -12.23 6.52 -15.56
C PHE A 47 -13.06 5.37 -14.99
N TYR A 48 -12.42 4.37 -14.38
CA TYR A 48 -13.07 3.21 -13.80
C TYR A 48 -13.52 3.39 -12.34
N SER A 49 -13.19 4.52 -11.70
CA SER A 49 -13.41 4.73 -10.25
C SER A 49 -14.83 4.44 -9.81
N ASP A 50 -15.83 5.02 -10.49
CA ASP A 50 -17.23 4.89 -10.08
C ASP A 50 -17.73 3.44 -10.13
N GLU A 51 -17.30 2.69 -11.14
CA GLU A 51 -17.70 1.30 -11.28
C GLU A 51 -17.01 0.40 -10.27
N LEU A 52 -15.70 0.62 -10.04
CA LEU A 52 -14.95 -0.10 -9.03
C LEU A 52 -15.45 0.16 -7.61
N VAL A 53 -15.87 1.39 -7.31
CA VAL A 53 -16.49 1.75 -6.01
C VAL A 53 -17.80 1.01 -5.75
N LYS A 54 -18.57 0.67 -6.78
CA LYS A 54 -19.76 -0.19 -6.65
C LYS A 54 -19.36 -1.61 -6.26
N GLY A 55 -18.26 -2.12 -6.82
CA GLY A 55 -17.72 -3.44 -6.53
C GLY A 55 -17.26 -3.63 -5.08
N LEU A 56 -17.06 -2.56 -4.31
CA LEU A 56 -16.78 -2.65 -2.86
C LEU A 56 -17.94 -3.25 -2.05
N GLN A 57 -19.12 -3.35 -2.64
CA GLN A 57 -20.32 -3.93 -2.03
C GLN A 57 -20.77 -5.22 -2.72
N ASP A 58 -19.90 -5.83 -3.53
CA ASP A 58 -20.20 -7.11 -4.18
C ASP A 58 -20.47 -8.21 -3.14
N GLU A 59 -21.49 -9.03 -3.36
CA GLU A 59 -21.82 -10.14 -2.47
C GLU A 59 -20.73 -11.21 -2.45
N ALA A 60 -20.07 -11.43 -3.60
CA ALA A 60 -18.95 -12.36 -3.71
C ALA A 60 -17.67 -11.71 -3.18
N ARG A 61 -17.07 -12.37 -2.19
CA ARG A 61 -15.88 -11.88 -1.49
C ARG A 61 -14.69 -11.66 -2.44
N GLU A 62 -14.47 -12.56 -3.38
CA GLU A 62 -13.37 -12.48 -4.35
C GLU A 62 -13.47 -11.22 -5.22
N SER A 63 -14.67 -10.90 -5.67
CA SER A 63 -14.96 -9.70 -6.45
C SER A 63 -14.80 -8.43 -5.60
N ARG A 64 -15.28 -8.48 -4.35
CA ARG A 64 -15.16 -7.36 -3.39
C ARG A 64 -13.70 -7.07 -3.08
N LEU A 65 -12.88 -8.10 -2.75
CA LEU A 65 -11.46 -7.95 -2.47
C LEU A 65 -10.69 -7.38 -3.69
N ALA A 66 -10.98 -7.87 -4.89
CA ALA A 66 -10.41 -7.36 -6.12
C ALA A 66 -10.76 -5.88 -6.34
N SER A 67 -12.00 -5.47 -6.06
CA SER A 67 -12.46 -4.09 -6.17
C SER A 67 -11.78 -3.18 -5.14
N ILE A 68 -11.57 -3.67 -3.89
CA ILE A 68 -10.81 -2.96 -2.85
C ILE A 68 -9.40 -2.63 -3.34
N GLN A 69 -8.71 -3.60 -3.93
CA GLN A 69 -7.37 -3.39 -4.48
C GLN A 69 -7.39 -2.43 -5.69
N ALA A 70 -8.35 -2.61 -6.59
CA ALA A 70 -8.46 -1.84 -7.82
C ALA A 70 -8.72 -0.36 -7.57
N VAL A 71 -9.57 0.01 -6.58
CA VAL A 71 -9.82 1.43 -6.25
C VAL A 71 -8.55 2.11 -5.71
N GLY A 72 -7.69 1.38 -5.01
CA GLY A 72 -6.37 1.87 -4.61
C GLY A 72 -5.47 2.14 -5.80
N MET A 73 -5.39 1.20 -6.75
CA MET A 73 -4.57 1.31 -7.97
C MET A 73 -4.95 2.51 -8.83
N VAL A 74 -6.25 2.77 -9.04
CA VAL A 74 -6.72 3.94 -9.80
C VAL A 74 -6.79 5.22 -8.97
N LYS A 75 -6.45 5.17 -7.68
CA LYS A 75 -6.51 6.28 -6.72
C LYS A 75 -7.89 6.95 -6.69
N ALA A 76 -8.93 6.14 -6.48
CA ALA A 76 -10.32 6.57 -6.44
C ALA A 76 -10.66 7.29 -5.13
N ASN A 77 -10.57 8.63 -5.09
CA ASN A 77 -10.87 9.40 -3.88
C ASN A 77 -12.31 9.18 -3.36
N ASN A 78 -13.27 8.91 -4.24
CA ASN A 78 -14.64 8.59 -3.87
C ASN A 78 -14.82 7.22 -3.18
N ALA A 79 -13.75 6.40 -3.09
CA ALA A 79 -13.75 5.14 -2.35
C ALA A 79 -13.42 5.31 -0.86
N VAL A 80 -12.83 6.44 -0.42
CA VAL A 80 -12.24 6.60 0.93
C VAL A 80 -13.21 6.29 2.05
N SER A 81 -14.46 6.79 1.98
CA SER A 81 -15.47 6.51 3.02
C SER A 81 -15.79 5.02 3.10
N LYS A 82 -16.05 4.36 1.95
CA LYS A 82 -16.37 2.93 1.92
C LYS A 82 -15.20 2.05 2.36
N LEU A 83 -13.98 2.41 2.00
CA LEU A 83 -12.79 1.71 2.49
C LEU A 83 -12.65 1.85 4.01
N THR A 84 -12.97 3.02 4.57
CA THR A 84 -13.00 3.24 6.03
C THR A 84 -14.05 2.35 6.70
N ASP A 85 -15.23 2.21 6.10
CA ASP A 85 -16.28 1.33 6.61
C ASP A 85 -15.83 -0.14 6.56
N ILE A 86 -15.20 -0.59 5.47
CA ILE A 86 -14.64 -1.95 5.35
C ILE A 86 -13.60 -2.22 6.45
N ILE A 87 -12.71 -1.27 6.74
CA ILE A 87 -11.70 -1.41 7.80
C ILE A 87 -12.36 -1.64 9.16
N ARG A 88 -13.48 -0.97 9.44
CA ARG A 88 -14.17 -1.02 10.74
C ARG A 88 -15.10 -2.21 10.89
N GLU A 89 -15.69 -2.66 9.80
CA GLU A 89 -16.86 -3.56 9.83
C GLU A 89 -16.58 -4.94 9.26
N SER A 90 -15.52 -5.11 8.42
CA SER A 90 -15.24 -6.41 7.81
C SER A 90 -14.67 -7.40 8.82
N ASP A 91 -15.25 -8.60 8.86
CA ASP A 91 -14.75 -9.76 9.61
C ASP A 91 -13.52 -10.39 8.93
N TYR A 92 -13.21 -10.00 7.69
CA TYR A 92 -12.12 -10.56 6.91
C TYR A 92 -10.86 -9.70 7.01
N GLN A 93 -9.82 -10.28 7.61
CA GLN A 93 -8.54 -9.61 7.83
C GLN A 93 -7.89 -9.13 6.52
N ASP A 94 -7.98 -9.92 5.45
CA ASP A 94 -7.42 -9.56 4.15
C ASP A 94 -8.17 -8.41 3.46
N GLU A 95 -9.48 -8.26 3.67
CA GLU A 95 -10.22 -7.07 3.22
C GLU A 95 -9.79 -5.82 3.98
N ARG A 96 -9.64 -5.91 5.32
CA ARG A 96 -9.15 -4.82 6.15
C ARG A 96 -7.74 -4.40 5.75
N LEU A 97 -6.86 -5.37 5.52
CA LEU A 97 -5.50 -5.13 5.06
C LEU A 97 -5.47 -4.46 3.68
N ALA A 98 -6.20 -5.02 2.70
CA ALA A 98 -6.29 -4.45 1.36
C ALA A 98 -6.89 -3.03 1.35
N ALA A 99 -7.89 -2.76 2.21
CA ALA A 99 -8.48 -1.43 2.35
C ALA A 99 -7.48 -0.43 2.96
N THR A 100 -6.69 -0.84 3.96
CA THR A 100 -5.62 -0.02 4.56
C THR A 100 -4.56 0.36 3.51
N MET A 101 -4.08 -0.63 2.74
CA MET A 101 -3.15 -0.38 1.63
C MET A 101 -3.75 0.57 0.58
N SER A 102 -5.02 0.36 0.21
CA SER A 102 -5.71 1.19 -0.79
C SER A 102 -5.88 2.64 -0.34
N LEU A 103 -6.18 2.89 0.94
CA LEU A 103 -6.17 4.24 1.51
C LEU A 103 -4.79 4.90 1.39
N GLY A 104 -3.72 4.13 1.63
CA GLY A 104 -2.34 4.60 1.45
C GLY A 104 -2.00 4.96 0.00
N PHE A 105 -2.47 4.18 -0.98
CA PHE A 105 -2.28 4.48 -2.41
C PHE A 105 -3.09 5.70 -2.88
N ILE A 106 -4.32 5.85 -2.37
CA ILE A 106 -5.17 7.02 -2.65
C ILE A 106 -4.52 8.28 -2.09
N GLY A 107 -4.02 8.24 -0.86
CA GLY A 107 -3.31 9.34 -0.23
C GLY A 107 -4.20 10.54 0.13
N ASP A 108 -5.51 10.33 0.29
CA ASP A 108 -6.44 11.40 0.69
C ASP A 108 -6.36 11.65 2.20
N SER A 109 -6.21 12.92 2.58
CA SER A 109 -6.08 13.33 3.98
C SER A 109 -7.28 12.97 4.87
N ILE A 110 -8.45 12.72 4.28
CA ILE A 110 -9.65 12.24 4.99
C ILE A 110 -9.37 10.88 5.64
N ALA A 111 -8.45 10.07 5.11
CA ALA A 111 -8.07 8.77 5.66
C ALA A 111 -7.13 8.86 6.89
N ILE A 112 -6.51 10.01 7.16
CA ILE A 112 -5.53 10.15 8.26
C ILE A 112 -6.08 9.71 9.63
N PRO A 113 -7.30 10.07 10.05
CA PRO A 113 -7.81 9.62 11.35
C PRO A 113 -7.89 8.10 11.48
N VAL A 114 -8.50 7.41 10.51
CA VAL A 114 -8.63 5.94 10.56
C VAL A 114 -7.25 5.27 10.48
N LEU A 115 -6.32 5.77 9.65
CA LEU A 115 -4.96 5.23 9.59
C LEU A 115 -4.20 5.43 10.91
N ASN A 116 -4.41 6.53 11.64
CA ASN A 116 -3.84 6.70 12.98
C ASN A 116 -4.42 5.71 13.99
N ASP A 117 -5.72 5.42 13.93
CA ASP A 117 -6.34 4.40 14.78
C ASP A 117 -5.70 3.02 14.55
N LEU A 118 -5.44 2.69 13.29
CA LEU A 118 -4.81 1.42 12.87
C LEU A 118 -3.34 1.26 13.31
N LEU A 119 -2.66 2.31 13.76
CA LEU A 119 -1.32 2.15 14.36
C LEU A 119 -1.34 1.30 15.63
N ASN A 120 -2.51 1.09 16.23
CA ASN A 120 -2.72 0.26 17.40
C ASN A 120 -3.55 -1.01 17.10
N ASP A 121 -3.73 -1.38 15.83
CA ASP A 121 -4.47 -2.58 15.45
C ASP A 121 -3.79 -3.84 16.00
N ASP A 122 -4.55 -4.87 16.34
CA ASP A 122 -4.01 -6.13 16.87
C ASP A 122 -3.16 -6.88 15.83
N GLU A 123 -3.46 -6.66 14.53
CA GLU A 123 -2.78 -7.30 13.42
C GLU A 123 -1.51 -6.54 13.00
N PRO A 124 -0.31 -7.13 13.10
CA PRO A 124 0.95 -6.45 12.77
C PRO A 124 0.98 -5.87 11.36
N ASN A 125 0.54 -6.63 10.37
CA ASN A 125 0.56 -6.19 8.96
C ASN A 125 -0.31 -4.95 8.74
N ILE A 126 -1.47 -4.84 9.40
CA ILE A 126 -2.35 -3.67 9.34
C ILE A 126 -1.66 -2.46 9.97
N ARG A 127 -1.03 -2.63 11.14
CA ARG A 127 -0.24 -1.54 11.78
C ARG A 127 0.88 -1.04 10.87
N TRP A 128 1.61 -1.96 10.22
CA TRP A 128 2.75 -1.62 9.36
C TRP A 128 2.29 -0.88 8.10
N ASP A 129 1.25 -1.35 7.44
CA ASP A 129 0.73 -0.70 6.24
C ASP A 129 0.11 0.67 6.56
N ALA A 130 -0.58 0.80 7.70
CA ALA A 130 -1.07 2.10 8.16
C ALA A 130 0.09 3.08 8.44
N ALA A 131 1.17 2.61 9.07
CA ALA A 131 2.36 3.45 9.31
C ALA A 131 3.03 3.89 8.00
N ILE A 132 3.19 2.98 7.03
CA ILE A 132 3.75 3.28 5.71
C ILE A 132 2.84 4.29 4.96
N ALA A 133 1.52 4.10 5.00
CA ALA A 133 0.55 5.01 4.40
C ALA A 133 0.64 6.41 5.00
N LEU A 134 0.63 6.51 6.33
CA LEU A 134 0.75 7.78 7.06
C LEU A 134 2.08 8.49 6.75
N ALA A 135 3.19 7.75 6.71
CA ALA A 135 4.49 8.31 6.36
C ALA A 135 4.49 8.92 4.95
N LYS A 136 3.92 8.21 3.95
CA LYS A 136 3.75 8.72 2.58
C LYS A 136 2.88 9.98 2.52
N MET A 137 1.98 10.15 3.49
CA MET A 137 1.15 11.35 3.66
C MET A 137 1.81 12.42 4.56
N GLY A 138 3.09 12.25 4.92
CA GLY A 138 3.86 13.19 5.73
C GLY A 138 3.54 13.20 7.22
N GLN A 139 2.82 12.16 7.73
CA GLN A 139 2.39 12.08 9.12
C GLN A 139 3.46 11.43 10.01
N ARG A 140 4.04 12.22 10.93
CA ARG A 140 5.13 11.78 11.82
C ARG A 140 4.70 10.83 12.94
N THR A 141 3.42 10.61 13.13
CA THR A 141 2.87 9.59 14.05
C THR A 141 3.31 8.18 13.67
N SER A 142 3.62 7.94 12.40
CA SER A 142 4.11 6.67 11.87
C SER A 142 5.56 6.32 12.26
N VAL A 143 6.38 7.33 12.61
CA VAL A 143 7.85 7.18 12.77
C VAL A 143 8.25 6.05 13.75
N PRO A 144 7.64 5.89 14.94
CA PRO A 144 8.02 4.82 15.85
C PRO A 144 7.87 3.41 15.24
N ILE A 145 6.79 3.18 14.47
CA ILE A 145 6.57 1.89 13.81
C ILE A 145 7.57 1.69 12.68
N ILE A 146 7.82 2.71 11.84
CA ILE A 146 8.82 2.61 10.77
C ILE A 146 10.23 2.31 11.33
N ILE A 147 10.59 2.86 12.50
CA ILE A 147 11.84 2.52 13.19
C ILE A 147 11.87 1.03 13.57
N ASN A 148 10.78 0.49 14.11
CA ASN A 148 10.69 -0.93 14.43
C ASN A 148 10.84 -1.81 13.17
N LEU A 149 10.29 -1.38 12.03
CA LEU A 149 10.43 -2.09 10.75
C LEU A 149 11.86 -2.06 10.18
N MET A 150 12.73 -1.17 10.67
CA MET A 150 14.17 -1.18 10.37
C MET A 150 14.96 -2.13 11.27
N ASN A 151 14.34 -2.69 12.31
CA ASN A 151 15.03 -3.54 13.29
C ASN A 151 14.80 -5.03 12.96
N ARG A 152 15.86 -5.72 12.53
CA ARG A 152 15.82 -7.14 12.18
C ARG A 152 15.43 -8.01 13.37
N ASP A 153 15.91 -7.70 14.59
CA ASP A 153 15.60 -8.49 15.79
C ASP A 153 14.10 -8.37 16.13
N TYR A 154 13.52 -7.19 15.97
CA TYR A 154 12.07 -7.03 16.09
C TYR A 154 11.32 -7.87 15.05
N LEU A 155 11.71 -7.85 13.79
CA LEU A 155 11.05 -8.62 12.73
C LEU A 155 11.22 -10.12 12.91
N ASN A 156 12.34 -10.58 13.45
CA ASN A 156 12.58 -12.00 13.79
C ASN A 156 11.65 -12.54 14.89
N THR A 157 10.94 -11.68 15.63
CA THR A 157 9.92 -12.13 16.59
C THR A 157 8.65 -12.65 15.91
N PHE A 158 8.45 -12.33 14.62
CA PHE A 158 7.35 -12.82 13.80
C PHE A 158 7.79 -14.06 13.04
N HIS A 159 7.46 -15.24 13.58
CA HIS A 159 7.95 -16.53 13.08
C HIS A 159 7.43 -16.91 11.67
N GLU A 160 6.39 -16.23 11.21
CA GLU A 160 5.81 -16.37 9.87
C GLU A 160 6.64 -15.66 8.79
N LEU A 161 7.52 -14.73 9.16
CA LEU A 161 8.35 -14.01 8.20
C LEU A 161 9.62 -14.79 7.88
N ASP A 162 9.86 -15.02 6.61
CA ASP A 162 11.15 -15.56 6.15
C ASP A 162 12.18 -14.44 5.95
N TYR A 163 13.44 -14.84 5.69
CA TYR A 163 14.56 -13.90 5.48
C TYR A 163 14.29 -12.91 4.33
N LYS A 164 13.61 -13.34 3.26
CA LYS A 164 13.33 -12.49 2.10
C LYS A 164 12.24 -11.46 2.43
N GLU A 165 11.24 -11.88 3.18
CA GLU A 165 10.16 -11.01 3.66
C GLU A 165 10.70 -9.96 4.62
N ILE A 166 11.52 -10.35 5.61
CA ILE A 166 12.22 -9.43 6.52
C ILE A 166 13.06 -8.43 5.72
N THR A 167 13.84 -8.91 4.75
CA THR A 167 14.64 -8.02 3.89
C THR A 167 13.77 -7.00 3.15
N LYS A 168 12.64 -7.44 2.59
CA LYS A 168 11.69 -6.56 1.90
C LYS A 168 11.09 -5.51 2.84
N VAL A 169 10.70 -5.91 4.05
CA VAL A 169 10.15 -5.00 5.07
C VAL A 169 11.17 -3.92 5.44
N ILE A 170 12.42 -4.30 5.72
CA ILE A 170 13.49 -3.34 6.05
C ILE A 170 13.74 -2.37 4.88
N LEU A 171 13.83 -2.86 3.65
CA LEU A 171 14.01 -2.00 2.48
C LEU A 171 12.84 -1.02 2.30
N THR A 172 11.61 -1.47 2.52
CA THR A 172 10.42 -0.59 2.48
C THR A 172 10.47 0.48 3.59
N ALA A 173 10.94 0.12 4.79
CA ALA A 173 11.10 1.07 5.88
C ALA A 173 12.17 2.13 5.58
N ILE A 174 13.31 1.72 4.98
CA ILE A 174 14.36 2.65 4.53
C ILE A 174 13.81 3.60 3.45
N GLU A 175 13.11 3.08 2.44
CA GLU A 175 12.48 3.90 1.41
C GLU A 175 11.50 4.91 2.02
N THR A 176 10.66 4.44 2.94
CA THR A 176 9.68 5.27 3.65
C THR A 176 10.33 6.39 4.45
N SER A 177 11.48 6.15 5.08
CA SER A 177 12.25 7.16 5.81
C SER A 177 12.82 8.27 4.92
N SER A 178 12.96 8.01 3.62
CA SER A 178 13.38 9.03 2.65
C SER A 178 12.24 9.97 2.22
N VAL A 179 10.98 9.52 2.40
CA VAL A 179 9.79 10.32 2.09
C VAL A 179 9.45 11.26 3.24
N ILE A 180 9.49 10.75 4.47
CA ILE A 180 9.26 11.54 5.68
C ILE A 180 10.58 11.74 6.41
N ILE A 181 11.33 12.79 6.07
CA ILE A 181 12.62 13.07 6.70
C ILE A 181 12.43 13.40 8.18
N ASP A 182 12.98 12.54 9.05
CA ASP A 182 12.93 12.69 10.49
C ASP A 182 14.24 12.15 11.12
N ASN A 183 14.93 12.99 11.90
CA ASN A 183 16.26 12.66 12.45
C ASN A 183 16.23 11.42 13.37
N ARG A 184 15.08 10.99 13.86
CA ARG A 184 14.92 9.77 14.64
C ARG A 184 15.28 8.50 13.86
N PHE A 185 15.28 8.55 12.53
CA PHE A 185 15.71 7.44 11.67
C PHE A 185 17.24 7.32 11.56
N GLU A 186 18.00 8.41 11.75
CA GLU A 186 19.44 8.42 11.50
C GLU A 186 20.20 7.30 12.23
N PRO A 187 20.00 7.04 13.54
CA PRO A 187 20.71 5.97 14.23
C PRO A 187 20.50 4.61 13.58
N ASN A 188 19.24 4.25 13.27
CA ASN A 188 18.91 2.97 12.67
C ASN A 188 19.47 2.84 11.24
N LEU A 189 19.43 3.92 10.45
CA LEU A 189 20.03 3.93 9.11
C LEU A 189 21.56 3.75 9.18
N ILE A 190 22.24 4.36 10.17
CA ILE A 190 23.68 4.20 10.37
C ILE A 190 24.02 2.76 10.75
N ASP A 191 23.26 2.15 11.65
CA ASP A 191 23.46 0.76 12.06
C ASP A 191 23.23 -0.20 10.89
N LEU A 192 22.15 -0.04 10.13
CA LEU A 192 21.89 -0.83 8.92
C LEU A 192 23.01 -0.67 7.89
N ALA A 193 23.49 0.55 7.65
CA ALA A 193 24.57 0.81 6.69
C ALA A 193 25.88 0.13 7.04
N LYS A 194 26.19 0.01 8.34
CA LYS A 194 27.47 -0.55 8.83
C LYS A 194 27.42 -2.02 9.13
N LEU A 195 26.30 -2.50 9.69
CA LEU A 195 26.25 -3.78 10.40
C LEU A 195 25.30 -4.81 9.75
N ASP A 196 24.32 -4.41 8.92
CA ASP A 196 23.39 -5.38 8.36
C ASP A 196 24.12 -6.40 7.46
N GLU A 197 23.77 -7.67 7.59
CA GLU A 197 24.35 -8.77 6.82
C GLU A 197 24.02 -8.72 5.33
N ASN A 198 22.88 -8.09 4.97
CA ASN A 198 22.39 -7.98 3.60
C ASN A 198 22.97 -6.74 2.90
N LEU A 199 23.73 -6.97 1.84
CA LEU A 199 24.38 -5.89 1.08
C LEU A 199 23.38 -4.90 0.45
N SER A 200 22.19 -5.36 0.05
CA SER A 200 21.16 -4.47 -0.53
C SER A 200 20.59 -3.53 0.52
N ILE A 201 20.43 -3.98 1.77
CA ILE A 201 20.01 -3.15 2.90
C ILE A 201 21.08 -2.11 3.22
N ARG A 202 22.35 -2.53 3.29
CA ARG A 202 23.49 -1.60 3.53
C ARG A 202 23.53 -0.51 2.47
N ASP A 203 23.46 -0.88 1.20
CA ASP A 203 23.49 0.07 0.08
C ASP A 203 22.29 1.05 0.11
N ALA A 204 21.08 0.55 0.37
CA ALA A 204 19.89 1.39 0.51
C ALA A 204 20.03 2.38 1.67
N ALA A 205 20.50 1.95 2.82
CA ALA A 205 20.72 2.80 3.99
C ALA A 205 21.78 3.89 3.72
N ILE A 206 22.91 3.54 3.09
CA ILE A 206 23.97 4.48 2.69
C ILE A 206 23.41 5.54 1.73
N LYS A 207 22.66 5.13 0.71
CA LYS A 207 22.05 6.05 -0.25
C LYS A 207 21.05 7.01 0.42
N THR A 208 20.23 6.50 1.32
CA THR A 208 19.25 7.30 2.05
C THR A 208 19.93 8.31 2.97
N LEU A 209 20.96 7.90 3.73
CA LEU A 209 21.74 8.80 4.58
C LEU A 209 22.40 9.92 3.77
N LYS A 210 23.00 9.60 2.63
CA LYS A 210 23.63 10.59 1.75
C LYS A 210 22.61 11.56 1.15
N ASN A 211 21.50 11.06 0.63
CA ASN A 211 20.58 11.86 -0.19
C ASN A 211 19.57 12.64 0.65
N SER A 212 19.16 12.11 1.80
CA SER A 212 18.07 12.67 2.61
C SER A 212 18.55 13.31 3.91
N TYR A 213 19.72 12.90 4.42
CA TYR A 213 20.25 13.34 5.72
C TYR A 213 21.60 14.05 5.62
N ASP A 214 22.15 14.22 4.41
CA ASP A 214 23.47 14.83 4.14
C ASP A 214 24.61 14.18 4.99
N ARG A 215 24.56 12.85 5.13
CA ARG A 215 25.54 12.04 5.88
C ARG A 215 26.34 11.17 4.94
N THR A 216 27.66 11.16 5.13
CA THR A 216 28.60 10.22 4.48
C THR A 216 29.11 9.25 5.54
N ILE A 217 29.06 7.94 5.24
CA ILE A 217 29.52 6.86 6.12
C ILE A 217 30.69 6.13 5.47
#